data_c827504231d26f754848ecc0edb55980
#
_entry.id   c827504231d26f754848ecc0edb55980
#
_cell.length_a   1.000
_cell.length_b   1.000
_cell.length_c   1.000
_cell.angle_alpha   90.00
_cell.angle_beta   90.00
_cell.angle_gamma   90.00
#
_symmetry.space_group_name_H-M   'P 1'
#
loop_
_entity.id
_entity.type
_entity.pdbx_description
1 polymer ?
#
loop_
_entity_poly.entity_id
_entity_poly.type
_entity_poly.pdbx_seq_one_letter_code
_entity_poly.pdbx_strand_id
1 'polypeptide(L)' 'DNGDNDLGRYDTVDLKYLLQEAIDDEDYEKASKLRDEINSRIR' A
#
# COMPACT_ATOMS: atom_id res chain seq x y z
N ASP A 1 13.13 9.71 -0.49
CA ASP A 1 13.11 9.28 -0.23
C ASP A 1 12.70 8.17 -0.16
N ASN A 2 12.48 7.71 0.37
CA ASN A 2 12.28 6.56 0.53
C ASN A 2 11.09 6.18 1.15
N GLY A 3 10.02 6.91 1.21
CA GLY A 3 8.77 6.58 1.79
C GLY A 3 8.22 5.29 1.25
N ASP A 4 8.44 5.06 -0.02
CA ASP A 4 7.91 3.86 -0.64
C ASP A 4 8.53 2.61 -0.07
N ASN A 5 9.74 2.69 0.35
CA ASN A 5 10.41 1.52 0.84
C ASN A 5 9.94 1.11 2.22
N ASP A 6 9.28 2.02 2.90
CA ASP A 6 8.78 1.72 4.22
C ASP A 6 7.59 0.80 4.21
N LEU A 7 7.03 0.54 3.06
CA LEU A 7 5.87 -0.35 2.98
C LEU A 7 6.19 -1.73 3.53
N GLY A 8 7.43 -2.13 3.46
CA GLY A 8 7.80 -3.42 3.97
C GLY A 8 7.65 -3.56 5.47
N ARG A 9 7.49 -2.43 6.17
CA ARG A 9 7.37 -2.46 7.62
C ARG A 9 5.96 -2.71 8.08
N TYR A 10 5.00 -2.59 7.17
CA TYR A 10 3.60 -2.73 7.53
C TYR A 10 3.11 -4.14 7.32
N ASP A 11 2.14 -4.56 8.13
CA ASP A 11 1.48 -5.82 7.91
C ASP A 11 0.51 -5.68 6.76
N THR A 12 0.08 -6.83 6.24
CA THR A 12 -0.88 -6.83 5.16
C THR A 12 -2.15 -6.09 5.55
N VAL A 13 -2.57 -6.24 6.79
CA VAL A 13 -3.77 -5.55 7.27
C VAL A 13 -3.59 -4.04 7.21
N ASP A 14 -2.43 -3.59 7.65
CA ASP A 14 -2.14 -2.16 7.61
C ASP A 14 -2.13 -1.66 6.18
N LEU A 15 -1.54 -2.44 5.28
CA LEU A 15 -1.46 -2.04 3.89
C LEU A 15 -2.84 -1.94 3.27
N LYS A 16 -3.72 -2.85 3.62
CA LYS A 16 -5.08 -2.81 3.10
C LYS A 16 -5.79 -1.56 3.58
N TYR A 17 -5.55 -1.20 4.81
CA TYR A 17 -6.17 -0.03 5.37
C TYR A 17 -5.68 1.23 4.64
N LEU A 18 -4.38 1.31 4.45
CA LEU A 18 -3.81 2.44 3.74
C LEU A 18 -4.30 2.49 2.30
N LEU A 19 -4.44 1.33 1.70
CA LEU A 19 -4.95 1.25 0.34
C LEU A 19 -6.34 1.84 0.25
N GLN A 20 -7.18 1.50 1.20
CA GLN A 20 -8.54 2.02 1.21
C GLN A 20 -8.53 3.54 1.35
N GLU A 21 -7.67 4.05 2.19
CA GLU A 21 -7.56 5.48 2.38
C GLU A 21 -7.09 6.17 1.10
N ALA A 22 -6.15 5.55 0.44
CA ALA A 22 -5.65 6.13 -0.80
C ALA A 22 -6.76 6.20 -1.85
N ILE A 23 -7.57 5.17 -1.91
CA ILE A 23 -8.69 5.15 -2.85
C ILE A 23 -9.70 6.23 -2.50
N ASP A 24 -9.97 6.41 -1.22
CA ASP A 24 -10.91 7.43 -0.77
C ASP A 24 -10.41 8.81 -1.15
N ASP A 25 -9.11 9.00 -1.13
CA ASP A 25 -8.52 10.27 -1.51
C ASP A 25 -8.32 10.37 -3.00
N GLU A 26 -8.66 9.33 -3.73
CA GLU A 26 -8.44 9.26 -5.16
C GLU A 26 -6.96 9.36 -5.49
N ASP A 27 -6.14 8.90 -4.56
CA ASP A 27 -4.70 8.89 -4.75
C ASP A 27 -4.32 7.52 -5.33
N TYR A 28 -4.66 7.33 -6.60
CA TYR A 28 -4.52 6.02 -7.21
C TYR A 28 -3.07 5.59 -7.41
N GLU A 29 -2.20 6.57 -7.53
CA GLU A 29 -0.80 6.26 -7.67
C GLU A 29 -0.29 5.55 -6.42
N LYS A 30 -0.64 6.10 -5.27
CA LYS A 30 -0.27 5.49 -4.01
C LYS A 30 -0.98 4.16 -3.82
N ALA A 31 -2.25 4.12 -4.20
CA ALA A 31 -3.03 2.91 -4.08
C ALA A 31 -2.41 1.78 -4.89
N SER A 32 -1.91 2.11 -6.05
CA SER A 32 -1.29 1.11 -6.90
C SER A 32 -0.05 0.50 -6.23
N LYS A 33 0.74 1.32 -5.61
CA LYS A 33 1.93 0.84 -4.93
C LYS A 33 1.58 -0.04 -3.73
N LEU A 34 0.58 0.36 -2.98
CA LEU A 34 0.14 -0.41 -1.84
C LEU A 34 -0.40 -1.75 -2.29
N ARG A 35 -1.15 -1.76 -3.36
CA ARG A 35 -1.71 -2.97 -3.89
C ARG A 35 -0.61 -3.93 -4.35
N ASP A 36 0.41 -3.38 -5.02
CA ASP A 36 1.51 -4.21 -5.48
C ASP A 36 2.21 -4.86 -4.31
N GLU A 37 2.39 -4.13 -3.24
CA GLU A 37 3.05 -4.67 -2.06
C GLU A 37 2.23 -5.81 -1.47
N ILE A 38 0.94 -5.63 -1.38
CA ILE A 38 0.06 -6.65 -0.85
C ILE A 38 0.11 -7.89 -1.72
N ASN A 39 0.03 -7.70 -3.02
CA ASN A 39 0.07 -8.83 -3.94
C ASN A 39 1.38 -9.60 -3.83
N SER A 40 2.45 -8.88 -3.61
CA SER A 40 3.75 -9.51 -3.50
C SER A 40 3.80 -10.44 -2.29
N ARG A 41 3.08 -10.10 -1.26
CA ARG A 41 3.11 -10.91 -0.05
C ARG A 41 2.18 -12.09 -0.10
N ILE A 42 1.10 -11.93 -0.85
CA ILE A 42 0.10 -12.99 -0.86
C ILE A 42 0.49 -14.19 -1.69
N ARG A 43 1.42 -14.03 -2.62
CA ARG A 43 1.77 -15.11 -3.50
C ARG A 43 2.21 -16.37 -2.86
#